data_bd725cbdc4bbc9fb1fb0bdfe2004daf4
#
_entry.id   bd725cbdc4bbc9fb1fb0bdfe2004daf4
#
_cell.length_a   1.000
_cell.length_b   1.000
_cell.length_c   1.000
_cell.angle_alpha   90.00
_cell.angle_beta   90.00
_cell.angle_gamma   90.00
#
_symmetry.space_group_name_H-M   'P 1'
#
loop_
_entity.id
_entity.type
_entity.pdbx_description
1 polymer ?
#
loop_
_entity_poly.entity_id
_entity_poly.type
_entity_poly.pdbx_seq_one_letter_code
_entity_poly.pdbx_strand_id
1 'polypeptide(L)'
;TCALPIYAEVPYMLERIEQEMDGTPTTALANYRTRSPYSFSDTAQTAIKNLIGTPIMIVSEPAIDWWLEERGYDCSYNNITDQSAMINELRKLGNTRAVLVTTTDKGYRPDGMRHPSSWSIADPGPLITWLRSQ
;
A
#
# COMPACT_ATOMS: atom_id res chain seq x y z
N THR A 1 3.55 8.46 -0.65
CA THR A 1 4.41 7.63 -1.50
C THR A 1 3.78 6.31 -1.95
N CYS A 2 2.48 6.08 -1.72
CA CYS A 2 1.78 4.90 -2.23
C CYS A 2 1.50 4.91 -3.74
N ALA A 3 2.06 5.86 -4.49
CA ALA A 3 1.69 6.09 -5.89
C ALA A 3 2.66 5.47 -6.93
N LEU A 4 3.73 4.83 -6.52
CA LEU A 4 4.82 4.51 -7.44
C LEU A 4 4.53 3.40 -8.46
N PRO A 5 3.83 2.31 -8.15
CA PRO A 5 3.35 1.39 -9.19
C PRO A 5 2.32 2.04 -10.12
N ILE A 6 1.49 2.94 -9.56
CA ILE A 6 0.52 3.74 -10.33
C ILE A 6 1.26 4.69 -11.27
N TYR A 7 2.38 5.25 -10.84
CA TYR A 7 3.21 6.18 -11.60
C TYR A 7 3.66 5.60 -12.94
N ALA A 8 4.03 4.36 -12.91
CA ALA A 8 4.60 3.70 -14.06
C ALA A 8 3.55 3.09 -15.00
N GLU A 9 2.48 2.53 -14.44
CA GLU A 9 1.53 1.74 -15.21
C GLU A 9 0.25 2.51 -15.57
N VAL A 10 -0.10 3.57 -14.81
CA VAL A 10 -1.39 4.24 -14.96
C VAL A 10 -1.26 5.76 -14.81
N PRO A 11 -0.58 6.44 -15.75
CA PRO A 11 -0.30 7.88 -15.67
C PRO A 11 -1.55 8.75 -15.47
N TYR A 12 -2.68 8.39 -16.08
CA TYR A 12 -3.93 9.14 -15.94
C TYR A 12 -4.47 9.18 -14.49
N MET A 13 -4.13 8.18 -13.67
CA MET A 13 -4.52 8.19 -12.25
C MET A 13 -3.74 9.21 -11.45
N LEU A 14 -2.52 9.51 -11.86
CA LEU A 14 -1.75 10.59 -11.22
C LEU A 14 -2.38 11.95 -11.48
N GLU A 15 -2.72 12.23 -12.72
CA GLU A 15 -3.41 13.48 -13.07
C GLU A 15 -4.68 13.63 -12.24
N ARG A 16 -5.45 12.54 -12.07
CA ARG A 16 -6.66 12.54 -11.24
C ARG A 16 -6.35 12.80 -9.78
N ILE A 17 -5.33 12.14 -9.22
CA ILE A 17 -4.89 12.36 -7.84
C ILE A 17 -4.42 13.80 -7.65
N GLU A 18 -3.60 14.34 -8.56
CA GLU A 18 -3.11 15.72 -8.50
C GLU A 18 -4.25 16.74 -8.57
N GLN A 19 -5.26 16.50 -9.41
CA GLN A 19 -6.47 17.32 -9.47
C GLN A 19 -7.23 17.32 -8.14
N GLU A 20 -7.41 16.15 -7.51
CA GLU A 20 -8.11 16.02 -6.23
C GLU A 20 -7.33 16.57 -5.04
N MET A 21 -6.00 16.62 -5.15
CA MET A 21 -5.10 17.15 -4.12
C MET A 21 -4.73 18.62 -4.32
N ASP A 22 -5.25 19.27 -5.37
CA ASP A 22 -4.91 20.65 -5.75
C ASP A 22 -3.41 20.85 -6.04
N GLY A 23 -2.78 19.85 -6.63
CA GLY A 23 -1.37 19.90 -7.03
C GLY A 23 -0.59 18.61 -6.80
N THR A 24 0.71 18.67 -7.08
CA THR A 24 1.63 17.54 -6.91
C THR A 24 1.96 17.30 -5.42
N PRO A 25 2.56 16.16 -5.05
CA PRO A 25 3.06 15.93 -3.69
C PRO A 25 4.06 16.99 -3.20
N THR A 26 4.74 17.66 -4.12
CA THR A 26 5.68 18.75 -3.78
C THR A 26 4.96 20.07 -3.53
N THR A 27 3.94 20.40 -4.31
CA THR A 27 3.24 21.70 -4.24
C THR A 27 2.07 21.70 -3.25
N ALA A 28 1.42 20.54 -3.01
CA ALA A 28 0.25 20.38 -2.17
C ALA A 28 0.48 19.36 -1.02
N LEU A 29 1.67 19.30 -0.46
CA LEU A 29 2.08 18.28 0.52
C LEU A 29 1.11 18.15 1.71
N ALA A 30 0.53 19.25 2.19
CA ALA A 30 -0.43 19.24 3.29
C ALA A 30 -1.70 18.45 2.95
N ASN A 31 -2.21 18.57 1.72
CA ASN A 31 -3.39 17.83 1.27
C ASN A 31 -3.12 16.33 1.19
N TYR A 32 -1.93 15.96 0.68
CA TYR A 32 -1.50 14.56 0.65
C TYR A 32 -1.37 13.97 2.06
N ARG A 33 -0.75 14.69 3.01
CA ARG A 33 -0.64 14.25 4.40
C ARG A 33 -1.99 14.06 5.07
N THR A 34 -2.92 14.98 4.85
CA THR A 34 -4.25 14.92 5.45
C THR A 34 -5.05 13.71 4.97
N ARG A 35 -4.89 13.31 3.70
CA ARG A 35 -5.60 12.18 3.09
C ARG A 35 -4.85 10.85 3.17
N SER A 36 -3.56 10.86 3.49
CA SER A 36 -2.77 9.63 3.62
C SER A 36 -2.92 9.06 5.02
N PRO A 37 -3.25 7.77 5.17
CA PRO A 37 -3.33 7.13 6.47
C PRO A 37 -1.97 7.04 7.17
N TYR A 38 -0.88 7.04 6.40
CA TYR A 38 0.49 7.01 6.87
C TYR A 38 1.41 7.76 5.88
N SER A 39 2.38 8.48 6.40
CA SER A 39 3.44 9.11 5.59
C SER A 39 4.72 9.22 6.41
N PHE A 40 5.83 8.77 5.87
CA PHE A 40 7.17 8.96 6.49
C PHE A 40 7.51 10.42 6.73
N SER A 41 7.02 11.32 5.90
CA SER A 41 7.29 12.76 6.02
C SER A 41 6.41 13.46 7.06
N ASP A 42 5.39 12.80 7.59
CA ASP A 42 4.56 13.32 8.69
C ASP A 42 5.10 12.86 10.04
N THR A 43 5.95 13.66 10.65
CA THR A 43 6.55 13.36 11.95
C THR A 43 5.53 13.33 13.09
N ALA A 44 4.38 14.01 12.97
CA ALA A 44 3.31 14.00 13.94
C ALA A 44 2.46 12.74 13.87
N GLN A 45 2.46 12.04 12.75
CA GLN A 45 1.69 10.80 12.51
C GLN A 45 0.23 10.93 12.92
N THR A 46 -0.40 12.07 12.56
CA THR A 46 -1.73 12.41 13.06
C THR A 46 -2.80 11.49 12.48
N ALA A 47 -2.72 11.21 11.18
CA ALA A 47 -3.74 10.40 10.49
C ALA A 47 -3.77 8.95 10.98
N ILE A 48 -2.62 8.34 11.23
CA ILE A 48 -2.54 6.94 11.67
C ILE A 48 -3.17 6.71 13.05
N LYS A 49 -3.18 7.73 13.92
CA LYS A 49 -3.79 7.65 15.25
C LYS A 49 -5.29 7.37 15.19
N ASN A 50 -5.96 7.80 14.11
CA ASN A 50 -7.38 7.53 13.89
C ASN A 50 -7.66 6.05 13.57
N LEU A 51 -6.63 5.27 13.27
CA LEU A 51 -6.73 3.86 12.87
C LEU A 51 -6.36 2.88 14.00
N ILE A 52 -6.03 3.36 15.20
CA ILE A 52 -5.59 2.51 16.33
C ILE A 52 -6.66 1.46 16.69
N GLY A 53 -7.93 1.82 16.65
CA GLY A 53 -9.04 0.92 16.94
C GLY A 53 -9.57 0.11 15.76
N THR A 54 -9.06 0.33 14.56
CA THR A 54 -9.57 -0.28 13.32
C THR A 54 -8.78 -1.54 12.98
N PRO A 55 -9.43 -2.70 12.79
CA PRO A 55 -8.77 -3.88 12.25
C PRO A 55 -8.28 -3.60 10.84
N ILE A 56 -7.00 -3.85 10.58
CA ILE A 56 -6.39 -3.60 9.28
C ILE A 56 -5.59 -4.81 8.86
N MET A 57 -5.89 -5.35 7.68
CA MET A 57 -5.06 -6.33 7.01
C MET A 57 -4.59 -5.77 5.67
N ILE A 58 -3.30 -5.78 5.46
CA ILE A 58 -2.68 -5.51 4.17
C ILE A 58 -2.16 -6.83 3.63
N VAL A 59 -2.54 -7.17 2.39
CA VAL A 59 -1.97 -8.29 1.65
C VAL A 59 -1.11 -7.72 0.54
N SER A 60 0.14 -8.15 0.47
CA SER A 60 1.10 -7.62 -0.49
C SER A 60 1.99 -8.73 -1.04
N GLU A 61 2.37 -8.61 -2.30
CA GLU A 61 3.40 -9.44 -2.91
C GLU A 61 4.55 -8.53 -3.36
N PRO A 62 5.66 -8.49 -2.61
CA PRO A 62 6.78 -7.61 -2.90
C PRO A 62 7.41 -7.86 -4.28
N ALA A 63 7.68 -9.13 -4.63
CA ALA A 63 8.23 -9.59 -5.92
C ALA A 63 9.31 -8.64 -6.48
N ILE A 64 10.28 -8.26 -5.65
CA ILE A 64 11.29 -7.24 -5.96
C ILE A 64 12.04 -7.55 -7.26
N ASP A 65 12.46 -8.81 -7.43
CA ASP A 65 13.20 -9.23 -8.62
C ASP A 65 12.34 -9.11 -9.88
N TRP A 66 11.06 -9.47 -9.80
CA TRP A 66 10.13 -9.31 -10.92
C TRP A 66 9.95 -7.85 -11.33
N TRP A 67 9.81 -6.92 -10.34
CA TRP A 67 9.70 -5.49 -10.65
C TRP A 67 10.97 -4.95 -11.29
N LEU A 68 12.14 -5.40 -10.84
CA LEU A 68 13.42 -5.00 -11.39
C LEU A 68 13.62 -5.54 -12.82
N GLU A 69 13.37 -6.83 -13.02
CA GLU A 69 13.63 -7.51 -14.28
C GLU A 69 12.62 -7.17 -15.37
N GLU A 70 11.32 -7.13 -15.02
CA GLU A 70 10.23 -6.93 -15.99
C GLU A 70 9.85 -5.47 -16.20
N ARG A 71 10.15 -4.59 -15.25
CA ARG A 71 9.73 -3.18 -15.27
C ARG A 71 10.88 -2.19 -15.08
N GLY A 72 12.04 -2.63 -14.69
CA GLY A 72 13.19 -1.77 -14.38
C GLY A 72 13.00 -0.95 -13.10
N TYR A 73 12.11 -1.36 -12.20
CA TYR A 73 11.81 -0.68 -10.93
C TYR A 73 12.48 -1.38 -9.77
N ASP A 74 13.31 -0.67 -9.06
CA ASP A 74 13.93 -1.16 -7.82
C ASP A 74 12.95 -1.12 -6.61
N CYS A 75 13.43 -1.53 -5.45
CA CYS A 75 12.62 -1.60 -4.24
C CYS A 75 12.06 -0.24 -3.77
N SER A 76 12.62 0.90 -4.21
CA SER A 76 12.10 2.22 -3.87
C SER A 76 10.74 2.51 -4.50
N TYR A 77 10.41 1.79 -5.57
CA TYR A 77 9.11 1.84 -6.23
C TYR A 77 8.10 0.85 -5.67
N ASN A 78 8.46 0.06 -4.67
CA ASN A 78 7.58 -0.93 -4.07
C ASN A 78 6.90 -0.39 -2.80
N ASN A 79 5.59 -0.55 -2.72
CA ASN A 79 4.79 -0.08 -1.57
C ASN A 79 5.04 -0.88 -0.29
N ILE A 80 5.75 -2.00 -0.33
CA ILE A 80 5.95 -2.87 0.85
C ILE A 80 6.62 -2.13 2.01
N THR A 81 7.52 -1.20 1.72
CA THR A 81 8.21 -0.40 2.74
C THR A 81 7.23 0.47 3.52
N ASP A 82 6.37 1.21 2.82
CA ASP A 82 5.35 2.07 3.44
C ASP A 82 4.29 1.24 4.16
N GLN A 83 3.83 0.14 3.57
CA GLN A 83 2.87 -0.79 4.17
C GLN A 83 3.42 -1.40 5.46
N SER A 84 4.66 -1.86 5.44
CA SER A 84 5.35 -2.43 6.60
C SER A 84 5.52 -1.40 7.70
N ALA A 85 5.95 -0.19 7.36
CA ALA A 85 6.14 0.90 8.31
C ALA A 85 4.80 1.31 8.96
N MET A 86 3.73 1.43 8.17
CA MET A 86 2.39 1.73 8.67
C MET A 86 1.91 0.67 9.68
N ILE A 87 2.01 -0.61 9.35
CA ILE A 87 1.59 -1.70 10.24
C ILE A 87 2.43 -1.71 11.53
N ASN A 88 3.75 -1.51 11.42
CA ASN A 88 4.63 -1.45 12.57
C ASN A 88 4.28 -0.27 13.50
N GLU A 89 3.98 0.89 12.94
CA GLU A 89 3.57 2.06 13.71
C GLU A 89 2.22 1.85 14.39
N LEU A 90 1.24 1.28 13.69
CA LEU A 90 -0.05 0.92 14.30
C LEU A 90 0.10 -0.03 15.49
N ARG A 91 0.99 -1.03 15.37
CA ARG A 91 1.28 -1.97 16.46
C ARG A 91 1.94 -1.27 17.66
N LYS A 92 2.90 -0.38 17.42
CA LYS A 92 3.50 0.44 18.49
C LYS A 92 2.46 1.31 19.21
N LEU A 93 1.48 1.82 18.47
CA LEU A 93 0.38 2.61 19.01
C LEU A 93 -0.71 1.75 19.71
N GLY A 94 -0.53 0.43 19.77
CA GLY A 94 -1.43 -0.49 20.47
C GLY A 94 -2.50 -1.17 19.61
N ASN A 95 -2.46 -1.02 18.28
CA ASN A 95 -3.36 -1.76 17.41
C ASN A 95 -2.90 -3.21 17.24
N THR A 96 -3.45 -4.13 18.02
CA THR A 96 -3.14 -5.57 17.99
C THR A 96 -3.77 -6.29 16.78
N ARG A 97 -4.66 -5.62 16.03
CA ARG A 97 -5.38 -6.16 14.87
C ARG A 97 -4.83 -5.64 13.53
N ALA A 98 -3.67 -4.97 13.56
CA ALA A 98 -2.97 -4.54 12.35
C ALA A 98 -2.03 -5.64 11.85
N VAL A 99 -2.27 -6.15 10.63
CA VAL A 99 -1.58 -7.30 10.06
C VAL A 99 -1.06 -6.99 8.66
N LEU A 100 0.18 -7.36 8.38
CA LEU A 100 0.74 -7.43 7.04
C LEU A 100 0.95 -8.90 6.67
N VAL A 101 0.34 -9.33 5.58
CA VAL A 101 0.51 -10.66 4.98
C VAL A 101 1.28 -10.49 3.68
N THR A 102 2.42 -11.13 3.58
CA THR A 102 3.19 -11.18 2.33
C THR A 102 2.97 -12.51 1.63
N THR A 103 2.86 -12.47 0.31
CA THR A 103 2.75 -13.66 -0.55
C THR A 103 3.90 -13.72 -1.54
N THR A 104 4.09 -14.88 -2.13
CA THR A 104 5.11 -15.15 -3.15
C THR A 104 4.47 -15.93 -4.29
N ASP A 105 4.70 -15.49 -5.51
CA ASP A 105 4.26 -16.15 -6.76
C ASP A 105 2.76 -16.43 -6.85
N LYS A 106 1.94 -15.55 -6.26
CA LYS A 106 0.47 -15.64 -6.32
C LYS A 106 -0.17 -14.58 -7.23
N GLY A 107 0.55 -13.51 -7.57
CA GLY A 107 0.03 -12.43 -8.38
C GLY A 107 -0.08 -12.78 -9.86
N TYR A 108 -1.30 -13.09 -10.32
CA TYR A 108 -1.61 -13.36 -11.73
C TYR A 108 -2.87 -12.61 -12.14
N ARG A 109 -2.86 -12.06 -13.36
CA ARG A 109 -4.05 -11.47 -13.98
C ARG A 109 -5.01 -12.59 -14.47
N PRO A 110 -6.27 -12.26 -14.78
CA PRO A 110 -7.22 -13.24 -15.31
C PRO A 110 -6.79 -13.91 -16.62
N ASP A 111 -5.94 -13.26 -17.39
CA ASP A 111 -5.33 -13.78 -18.63
C ASP A 111 -4.16 -14.74 -18.37
N GLY A 112 -3.83 -15.00 -17.10
CA GLY A 112 -2.72 -15.86 -16.68
C GLY A 112 -1.36 -15.17 -16.65
N MET A 113 -1.26 -13.89 -17.02
CA MET A 113 0.00 -13.16 -16.96
C MET A 113 0.41 -12.84 -15.52
N ARG A 114 1.67 -13.03 -15.22
CA ARG A 114 2.26 -12.68 -13.93
C ARG A 114 2.16 -11.18 -13.67
N HIS A 115 1.61 -10.80 -12.53
CA HIS A 115 1.57 -9.41 -12.07
C HIS A 115 1.39 -9.33 -10.55
N PRO A 116 2.43 -8.97 -9.78
CA PRO A 116 2.42 -9.02 -8.32
C PRO A 116 1.34 -8.17 -7.63
N SER A 117 0.81 -7.15 -8.30
CA SER A 117 -0.27 -6.31 -7.77
C SER A 117 -1.68 -6.80 -8.15
N SER A 118 -1.82 -8.03 -8.64
CA SER A 118 -3.13 -8.61 -8.98
C SER A 118 -3.90 -9.07 -7.74
N TRP A 119 -5.22 -9.07 -7.82
CA TRP A 119 -6.10 -9.52 -6.72
C TRP A 119 -5.88 -10.98 -6.30
N SER A 120 -5.31 -11.81 -7.16
CA SER A 120 -4.99 -13.21 -6.89
C SER A 120 -3.97 -13.42 -5.76
N ILE A 121 -3.25 -12.37 -5.34
CA ILE A 121 -2.37 -12.45 -4.16
C ILE A 121 -3.16 -12.67 -2.86
N ALA A 122 -4.43 -12.26 -2.82
CA ALA A 122 -5.28 -12.40 -1.66
C ALA A 122 -6.06 -13.72 -1.72
N ASP A 123 -5.84 -14.62 -0.75
CA ASP A 123 -6.64 -15.83 -0.59
C ASP A 123 -7.95 -15.48 0.12
N PRO A 124 -9.12 -15.70 -0.52
CA PRO A 124 -10.42 -15.36 0.06
C PRO A 124 -10.73 -16.12 1.37
N GLY A 125 -10.27 -17.36 1.51
CA GLY A 125 -10.55 -18.18 2.68
C GLY A 125 -9.99 -17.58 3.98
N PRO A 126 -8.67 -17.43 4.10
CA PRO A 126 -8.04 -16.75 5.24
C PRO A 126 -8.53 -15.32 5.43
N LEU A 127 -8.78 -14.55 4.36
CA LEU A 127 -9.29 -13.19 4.45
C LEU A 127 -10.67 -13.13 5.10
N ILE A 128 -11.61 -13.97 4.66
CA ILE A 128 -12.96 -14.05 5.24
C ILE A 128 -12.88 -14.52 6.69
N THR A 129 -12.03 -15.50 6.99
CA THR A 129 -11.84 -15.98 8.36
C THR A 129 -11.35 -14.86 9.27
N TRP A 130 -10.36 -14.11 8.82
CA TRP A 130 -9.85 -12.96 9.57
C TRP A 130 -10.93 -11.89 9.78
N LEU A 131 -11.69 -11.51 8.73
CA LEU A 131 -12.76 -10.53 8.83
C LEU A 131 -13.83 -10.94 9.86
N ARG A 132 -14.17 -12.23 9.92
CA ARG A 132 -15.17 -12.75 10.88
C ARG A 132 -14.66 -12.78 12.32
N SER A 133 -13.36 -12.74 12.54
CA SER A 133 -12.72 -12.76 13.86
C SER A 133 -12.56 -11.36 14.49
N GLN A 134 -12.87 -10.29 13.75
CA GLN A 134 -12.77 -8.92 14.24
C GLN A 134 -14.03 -8.48 15.03
#